data_babb36303181cbb5c142967109a6ae7e
#
_entry.id   babb36303181cbb5c142967109a6ae7e
#
_cell.length_a   1.000
_cell.length_b   1.000
_cell.length_c   1.000
_cell.angle_alpha   90.00
_cell.angle_beta   90.00
_cell.angle_gamma   90.00
#
_symmetry.space_group_name_H-M   'P 1'
#
loop_
_entity.id
_entity.type
_entity.pdbx_description
1 polymer ?
#
loop_
_entity_poly.entity_id
_entity_poly.type
_entity_poly.pdbx_seq_one_letter_code
_entity_poly.pdbx_strand_id
1 'polypeptide(L)'
;MREPTYFVLASLLAGPLHGYAIMKRAEELSDGRVRLATGTLYTALDRLAADGHVRLVSEETVGGRIRRSYGLTEDGATALRAEARRMAEAARVVTATAAKPVAGLPGREPRTA
;
A
#
# COMPACT_ATOMS: atom_id res chain seq x y z
N MET A 1 -5.30 3.02 -7.59
CA MET A 1 -4.38 2.01 -7.01
C MET A 1 -5.09 1.27 -5.90
N ARG A 2 -4.99 -0.03 -5.89
CA ARG A 2 -5.60 -0.81 -4.83
C ARG A 2 -4.77 -0.77 -3.58
N GLU A 3 -5.41 -0.96 -2.44
CA GLU A 3 -4.73 -0.89 -1.15
C GLU A 3 -3.53 -1.85 -1.03
N PRO A 4 -3.62 -3.12 -1.46
CA PRO A 4 -2.45 -3.99 -1.39
C PRO A 4 -1.26 -3.46 -2.18
N THR A 5 -1.49 -2.95 -3.38
CA THR A 5 -0.44 -2.38 -4.21
C THR A 5 0.19 -1.18 -3.53
N TYR A 6 -0.64 -0.32 -2.95
CA TYR A 6 -0.18 0.87 -2.25
C TYR A 6 0.80 0.48 -1.13
N PHE A 7 0.44 -0.51 -0.32
CA PHE A 7 1.29 -0.89 0.80
C PHE A 7 2.52 -1.69 0.38
N VAL A 8 2.45 -2.43 -0.73
CA VAL A 8 3.63 -3.07 -1.29
C VAL A 8 4.65 -2.02 -1.71
N LEU A 9 4.20 -0.99 -2.43
CA LEU A 9 5.10 0.09 -2.83
C LEU A 9 5.62 0.85 -1.62
N ALA A 10 4.75 1.14 -0.66
CA ALA A 10 5.15 1.86 0.55
C ALA A 10 6.21 1.09 1.34
N SER A 11 6.16 -0.24 1.33
CA SER A 11 7.13 -1.05 2.03
C SER A 11 8.56 -0.83 1.52
N LEU A 12 8.69 -0.36 0.29
CA LEU A 12 9.99 -0.17 -0.36
C LEU A 12 10.54 1.25 -0.23
N LEU A 13 9.83 2.14 0.46
CA LEU A 13 10.28 3.53 0.58
C LEU A 13 11.61 3.65 1.32
N ALA A 14 11.87 2.78 2.27
CA ALA A 14 13.11 2.85 3.04
C ALA A 14 14.28 2.14 2.35
N GLY A 15 14.03 1.43 1.28
CA GLY A 15 15.06 0.73 0.53
C GLY A 15 14.58 -0.62 0.03
N PRO A 16 15.41 -1.32 -0.74
CA PRO A 16 15.04 -2.61 -1.29
C PRO A 16 14.79 -3.67 -0.23
N LEU A 17 13.84 -4.56 -0.50
CA LEU A 17 13.52 -5.66 0.38
C LEU A 17 13.27 -6.92 -0.42
N HIS A 18 13.54 -8.08 0.17
CA HIS A 18 13.16 -9.35 -0.43
C HIS A 18 11.67 -9.62 -0.15
N GLY A 19 11.11 -10.56 -0.91
CA GLY A 19 9.66 -10.80 -0.90
C GLY A 19 9.04 -10.98 0.47
N TYR A 20 9.65 -11.81 1.32
CA TYR A 20 9.09 -12.05 2.65
C TYR A 20 9.04 -10.75 3.47
N ALA A 21 10.10 -9.95 3.38
CA ALA A 21 10.16 -8.68 4.11
C ALA A 21 9.13 -7.69 3.56
N ILE A 22 8.88 -7.71 2.25
CA ILE A 22 7.83 -6.88 1.65
C ILE A 22 6.48 -7.26 2.24
N MET A 23 6.17 -8.56 2.30
CA MET A 23 4.90 -9.04 2.84
C MET A 23 4.73 -8.59 4.28
N LYS A 24 5.76 -8.77 5.07
CA LYS A 24 5.71 -8.45 6.48
C LYS A 24 5.57 -6.95 6.69
N ARG A 25 6.31 -6.16 5.95
CA ARG A 25 6.27 -4.71 6.08
C ARG A 25 4.93 -4.13 5.63
N ALA A 26 4.38 -4.66 4.53
CA ALA A 26 3.08 -4.22 4.04
C ALA A 26 1.99 -4.52 5.08
N GLU A 27 2.07 -5.66 5.75
CA GLU A 27 1.13 -5.98 6.80
C GLU A 27 1.27 -5.02 7.98
N GLU A 28 2.49 -4.71 8.39
CA GLU A 28 2.72 -3.76 9.47
C GLU A 28 2.20 -2.37 9.13
N LEU A 29 2.53 -1.88 7.95
CA LEU A 29 2.14 -0.54 7.53
C LEU A 29 0.63 -0.39 7.38
N SER A 30 -0.07 -1.47 7.02
CA SER A 30 -1.52 -1.45 6.85
C SER A 30 -2.27 -1.80 8.13
N ASP A 31 -1.57 -1.97 9.22
CA ASP A 31 -2.15 -2.36 10.50
C ASP A 31 -2.92 -3.68 10.35
N GLY A 32 -2.34 -4.62 9.63
CA GLY A 32 -2.89 -5.96 9.45
C GLY A 32 -3.93 -6.10 8.35
N ARG A 33 -4.30 -5.01 7.68
CA ARG A 33 -5.32 -5.11 6.63
C ARG A 33 -4.82 -5.78 5.36
N VAL A 34 -3.55 -5.63 5.05
CA VAL A 34 -2.98 -6.22 3.84
C VAL A 34 -2.16 -7.44 4.22
N ARG A 35 -2.67 -8.62 3.85
CA ARG A 35 -1.99 -9.88 4.08
C ARG A 35 -1.95 -10.62 2.77
N LEU A 36 -0.76 -10.74 2.21
CA LEU A 36 -0.59 -11.32 0.89
C LEU A 36 -0.01 -12.71 0.99
N ALA A 37 -0.57 -13.64 0.22
CA ALA A 37 0.04 -14.94 0.03
C ALA A 37 1.25 -14.76 -0.88
N THR A 38 2.22 -15.67 -0.77
CA THR A 38 3.45 -15.58 -1.55
C THR A 38 3.19 -15.45 -3.05
N GLY A 39 2.32 -16.31 -3.59
CA GLY A 39 2.03 -16.28 -5.03
C GLY A 39 1.40 -14.97 -5.45
N THR A 40 0.49 -14.43 -4.64
CA THR A 40 -0.17 -13.17 -4.94
C THR A 40 0.84 -12.03 -4.93
N LEU A 41 1.76 -12.05 -3.96
CA LEU A 41 2.81 -11.04 -3.90
C LEU A 41 3.67 -11.03 -5.16
N TYR A 42 4.16 -12.21 -5.57
CA TYR A 42 5.05 -12.26 -6.73
C TYR A 42 4.34 -11.92 -8.03
N THR A 43 3.06 -12.25 -8.16
CA THR A 43 2.27 -11.81 -9.30
C THR A 43 2.16 -10.29 -9.32
N ALA A 44 1.94 -9.68 -8.15
CA ALA A 44 1.86 -8.23 -8.04
C ALA A 44 3.21 -7.58 -8.36
N LEU A 45 4.30 -8.15 -7.86
CA LEU A 45 5.64 -7.61 -8.15
C LEU A 45 5.98 -7.70 -9.63
N ASP A 46 5.60 -8.79 -10.29
CA ASP A 46 5.83 -8.92 -11.73
C ASP A 46 5.08 -7.83 -12.50
N ARG A 47 3.85 -7.56 -12.11
CA ARG A 47 3.06 -6.51 -12.75
C ARG A 47 3.67 -5.14 -12.48
N LEU A 48 4.07 -4.88 -11.25
CA LEU A 48 4.68 -3.59 -10.89
C LEU A 48 6.00 -3.39 -11.60
N ALA A 49 6.76 -4.46 -11.82
CA ALA A 49 8.00 -4.38 -12.57
C ALA A 49 7.71 -4.08 -14.05
N ALA A 50 6.69 -4.72 -14.60
CA ALA A 50 6.29 -4.46 -15.99
C ALA A 50 5.83 -3.02 -16.17
N ASP A 51 5.19 -2.45 -15.14
CA ASP A 51 4.74 -1.06 -15.18
C ASP A 51 5.87 -0.07 -14.87
N GLY A 52 7.04 -0.55 -14.54
CA GLY A 52 8.18 0.34 -14.25
C GLY A 52 8.17 0.93 -12.86
N HIS A 53 7.37 0.40 -11.94
CA HIS A 53 7.26 0.95 -10.58
C HIS A 53 8.21 0.31 -9.59
N VAL A 54 8.62 -0.93 -9.84
CA VAL A 54 9.64 -1.60 -9.04
C VAL A 54 10.63 -2.24 -10.01
N ARG A 55 11.79 -2.60 -9.47
CA ARG A 55 12.78 -3.34 -10.26
C ARG A 55 13.42 -4.40 -9.38
N LEU A 56 13.87 -5.47 -10.01
CA LEU A 56 14.65 -6.48 -9.33
C LEU A 56 16.03 -5.90 -9.07
N VAL A 57 16.43 -5.86 -7.82
CA VAL A 57 17.71 -5.27 -7.42
C VAL A 57 18.76 -6.35 -7.27
N SER A 58 18.40 -7.48 -6.71
CA SER A 58 19.33 -8.56 -6.52
C SER A 58 18.62 -9.90 -6.48
N GLU A 59 19.37 -10.94 -6.78
CA GLU A 59 18.87 -12.29 -6.72
C GLU A 59 20.01 -13.12 -6.15
N GLU A 60 19.74 -13.84 -5.08
CA GLU A 60 20.78 -14.62 -4.44
C GLU A 60 20.20 -15.95 -3.96
N THR A 61 21.06 -16.93 -3.74
CA THR A 61 20.66 -18.23 -3.24
C THR A 61 20.96 -18.30 -1.75
N VAL A 62 19.93 -18.55 -0.96
CA VAL A 62 20.07 -18.64 0.49
C VAL A 62 19.41 -19.96 0.90
N GLY A 63 20.20 -20.86 1.48
CA GLY A 63 19.68 -22.15 1.93
C GLY A 63 19.05 -22.95 0.81
N GLY A 64 19.60 -22.91 -0.38
CA GLY A 64 19.09 -23.65 -1.51
C GLY A 64 17.88 -23.00 -2.20
N ARG A 65 17.45 -21.82 -1.74
CA ARG A 65 16.32 -21.13 -2.34
C ARG A 65 16.76 -19.81 -2.94
N ILE A 66 16.09 -19.41 -4.01
CA ILE A 66 16.37 -18.13 -4.64
C ILE A 66 15.63 -17.05 -3.87
N ARG A 67 16.37 -16.02 -3.49
CA ARG A 67 15.78 -14.86 -2.80
C ARG A 67 15.94 -13.66 -3.72
N ARG A 68 14.82 -13.07 -4.10
CA ARG A 68 14.81 -11.89 -4.94
C ARG A 68 14.47 -10.67 -4.13
N SER A 69 15.27 -9.60 -4.31
CA SER A 69 15.00 -8.32 -3.66
C SER A 69 14.58 -7.31 -4.71
N TYR A 70 13.62 -6.50 -4.34
CA TYR A 70 13.02 -5.50 -5.23
C TYR A 70 13.21 -4.12 -4.64
N GLY A 71 13.33 -3.14 -5.50
CA GLY A 71 13.44 -1.75 -5.08
C GLY A 71 12.40 -0.91 -5.80
N LEU A 72 12.05 0.21 -5.18
CA LEU A 72 11.14 1.17 -5.76
C LEU A 72 11.88 1.99 -6.80
N THR A 73 11.28 2.17 -7.97
CA THR A 73 11.87 3.04 -8.98
C THR A 73 11.44 4.48 -8.72
N GLU A 74 12.06 5.42 -9.42
CA GLU A 74 11.65 6.82 -9.31
C GLU A 74 10.20 6.99 -9.75
N ASP A 75 9.82 6.32 -10.84
CA ASP A 75 8.44 6.36 -11.30
C ASP A 75 7.48 5.74 -10.28
N GLY A 76 7.91 4.67 -9.63
CA GLY A 76 7.10 4.04 -8.59
C GLY A 76 6.91 4.97 -7.41
N ALA A 77 7.97 5.67 -7.00
CA ALA A 77 7.88 6.63 -5.90
C ALA A 77 6.94 7.78 -6.26
N THR A 78 7.03 8.26 -7.50
CA THR A 78 6.16 9.34 -7.98
C THR A 78 4.70 8.91 -7.98
N ALA A 79 4.42 7.71 -8.49
CA ALA A 79 3.07 7.18 -8.53
C ALA A 79 2.51 6.97 -7.12
N LEU A 80 3.33 6.47 -6.21
CA LEU A 80 2.92 6.23 -4.84
C LEU A 80 2.58 7.55 -4.13
N ARG A 81 3.42 8.57 -4.30
CA ARG A 81 3.19 9.87 -3.67
C ARG A 81 1.96 10.56 -4.24
N ALA A 82 1.72 10.42 -5.54
CA ALA A 82 0.52 10.98 -6.16
C ALA A 82 -0.72 10.32 -5.57
N GLU A 83 -0.68 9.00 -5.37
CA GLU A 83 -1.79 8.28 -4.78
C GLU A 83 -2.01 8.70 -3.32
N ALA A 84 -0.93 8.87 -2.56
CA ALA A 84 -1.03 9.32 -1.17
C ALA A 84 -1.69 10.69 -1.08
N ARG A 85 -1.33 11.60 -1.98
CA ARG A 85 -1.96 12.94 -2.01
C ARG A 85 -3.43 12.84 -2.36
N ARG A 86 -3.79 12.00 -3.32
CA ARG A 86 -5.18 11.81 -3.71
C ARG A 86 -6.00 11.27 -2.54
N MET A 87 -5.45 10.31 -1.81
CA MET A 87 -6.13 9.73 -0.66
C MET A 87 -6.28 10.75 0.47
N ALA A 88 -5.26 11.58 0.69
CA ALA A 88 -5.32 12.61 1.73
C ALA A 88 -6.38 13.64 1.40
N GLU A 89 -6.51 14.03 0.13
CA GLU A 89 -7.54 14.96 -0.28
C GLU A 89 -8.93 14.36 -0.18
N ALA A 90 -9.09 13.12 -0.56
CA ALA A 90 -10.36 12.43 -0.43
C ALA A 90 -10.77 12.32 1.04
N ALA A 91 -9.81 12.03 1.91
CA ALA A 91 -10.08 11.95 3.34
C ALA A 91 -10.50 13.31 3.89
N ARG A 92 -9.90 14.39 3.37
CA ARG A 92 -10.19 15.71 3.86
C ARG A 92 -11.63 16.14 3.60
N VAL A 93 -12.23 15.65 2.53
CA VAL A 93 -13.63 15.93 2.24
C VAL A 93 -14.50 15.53 3.42
N VAL A 94 -14.18 14.41 4.06
CA VAL A 94 -14.96 13.91 5.19
C VAL A 94 -14.48 14.53 6.49
N THR A 95 -13.17 14.56 6.74
CA THR A 95 -12.64 15.01 8.01
C THR A 95 -12.86 16.51 8.25
N ALA A 96 -12.88 17.29 7.18
CA ALA A 96 -13.10 18.73 7.31
C ALA A 96 -14.51 19.06 7.84
N THR A 97 -15.47 18.15 7.66
CA THR A 97 -16.82 18.37 8.13
C THR A 97 -17.18 17.41 9.27
N ALA A 98 -16.23 16.69 9.80
CA ALA A 98 -16.51 15.65 10.79
C ALA A 98 -17.10 16.20 12.08
N ALA A 99 -16.79 17.46 12.42
CA ALA A 99 -17.28 18.06 13.66
C ALA A 99 -18.72 18.56 13.53
N LYS A 100 -19.29 18.55 12.33
CA LYS A 100 -20.63 19.06 12.11
C LYS A 100 -21.63 17.93 12.13
N PRO A 101 -22.84 18.19 12.63
CA PRO A 101 -23.87 17.17 12.60
C PRO A 101 -24.20 16.75 11.20
N VAL A 102 -24.56 15.48 11.02
CA VAL A 102 -24.97 15.00 9.72
C VAL A 102 -26.45 15.30 9.57
N ALA A 103 -26.76 16.31 8.77
CA ALA A 103 -28.14 16.76 8.62
C ALA A 103 -28.96 15.77 7.79
N GLY A 104 -30.21 15.62 8.18
CA GLY A 104 -31.14 14.85 7.37
C GLY A 104 -30.94 13.35 7.41
N LEU A 105 -30.01 12.86 8.21
CA LEU A 105 -29.77 11.43 8.27
C LEU A 105 -30.67 10.82 9.31
N PRO A 106 -31.58 9.96 8.90
CA PRO A 106 -32.48 9.35 9.85
C PRO A 106 -31.69 8.58 10.89
N GLY A 107 -32.15 8.51 12.07
CA GLY A 107 -31.47 7.78 13.09
C GLY A 107 -30.39 8.55 13.77
N ARG A 108 -30.01 9.69 13.15
CA ARG A 108 -29.06 10.50 13.81
C ARG A 108 -29.77 11.62 14.45
N GLU A 109 -31.01 11.67 14.34
CA GLU A 109 -31.74 12.66 14.88
C GLU A 109 -31.65 12.50 16.34
N PRO A 110 -31.72 13.44 17.02
CA PRO A 110 -31.58 13.45 18.41
C PRO A 110 -32.61 12.56 18.89
N ARG A 111 -32.31 11.60 19.34
CA ARG A 111 -33.16 10.78 19.69
C ARG A 111 -33.78 11.32 20.80
N THR A 112 -33.74 12.25 21.00
CA THR A 112 -34.18 12.91 21.92
C THR A 112 -35.26 12.80 22.15
N ALA A 113 -35.40 12.62 21.79
CA ALA A 113 -36.19 12.58 21.90
C ALA A 113 -36.46 12.40 22.56
#